data_fe0757d3d272c61d84eb1b49a7c51c85
#
_entry.id   fe0757d3d272c61d84eb1b49a7c51c85
#
_cell.length_a   1.000
_cell.length_b   1.000
_cell.length_c   1.000
_cell.angle_alpha   90.00
_cell.angle_beta   90.00
_cell.angle_gamma   90.00
#
_symmetry.space_group_name_H-M   'P 1'
#
loop_
_entity.id
_entity.type
_entity.pdbx_description
1 polymer ?
#
loop_
_entity_poly.entity_id
_entity_poly.type
_entity_poly.pdbx_seq_one_letter_code
_entity_poly.pdbx_strand_id
1 'polypeptide(L)'
;MTFEPEDSGTASCPITYQAHTSKGAIVSAGRRLTGWKPVTVDGKNLWARDVPEKSDFRELWIDNQRCTRARYPNEGYLRIESVPDAAGKRWQEGQDNFIYTEGDIPQWDAPEQGEVVAMCRWVDSHLPIKKIEPEERRLQFTNRSVWRLDPDDKYYIEGVFEALDRPGEWFLDREQNRLYYMPKEGQRLREIIAFAPRLSQVVRFEGDPESGTYVEHLNFRGLTFSHAEWWFNMSASGRDPRQGAWGFAQASIGVPGAVYGDGVRHCTFRECRFVHLGTYALELARGCQHNQVVNCEMADLAAGGVKIGEGTRREDEKQQTHNITLKGCHLHDGGELFHSAVGVWIGQAYDNRVKSNHIHDFYYSGMSVGWTWGFGESLAGGNVIKDNHVHHIGIHSDGDGPVLNDMGSIYTLGVQPGTVVRGNLFHDSAAVNYGGWGIYFDEGSTKILAENNVVYNTTHGGFHQHYGSHNTVRNNIFAFSDTHQIRLSRIEDRPAFTFEKNIVYYSEGKVLGAGYANKKWPTDKVTLRNNVYWCTDGPVSFTVDGEDRNFQDWQETGQGKGSLVADPKFAAPQARNFRLRNNSPAFDVGFKRITLDVPAAPDWAD
;
A
#
# COMPACT_ATOMS: atom_id res chain seq x y z
N MET A 1 25.98 -0.02 -4.81
CA MET A 1 26.90 1.16 -4.74
C MET A 1 26.65 1.81 -3.40
N THR A 2 27.72 2.18 -2.69
CA THR A 2 27.64 2.95 -1.45
C THR A 2 28.15 4.35 -1.72
N PHE A 3 27.49 5.36 -1.14
CA PHE A 3 27.91 6.75 -1.15
C PHE A 3 28.09 7.21 0.29
N GLU A 4 29.24 7.76 0.58
CA GLU A 4 29.64 8.30 1.87
C GLU A 4 29.72 9.83 1.79
N PRO A 5 29.85 10.58 2.90
CA PRO A 5 29.94 12.04 2.88
C PRO A 5 31.04 12.59 1.98
N GLU A 6 32.13 11.85 1.80
CA GLU A 6 33.26 12.17 0.93
C GLU A 6 32.91 12.18 -0.56
N ASP A 7 31.84 11.49 -0.94
CA ASP A 7 31.33 11.47 -2.31
C ASP A 7 30.42 12.66 -2.63
N SER A 8 30.22 13.56 -1.69
CA SER A 8 29.28 14.67 -1.82
C SER A 8 29.73 15.71 -2.83
N GLY A 9 28.76 16.27 -3.53
CA GLY A 9 28.92 17.52 -4.25
C GLY A 9 28.74 18.74 -3.35
N THR A 10 28.58 19.91 -3.95
CA THR A 10 28.22 21.14 -3.27
C THR A 10 27.06 21.85 -3.98
N ALA A 11 26.44 22.82 -3.35
CA ALA A 11 25.37 23.60 -3.97
C ALA A 11 25.78 24.28 -5.29
N SER A 12 27.03 24.70 -5.41
CA SER A 12 27.60 25.30 -6.61
C SER A 12 28.22 24.29 -7.58
N CYS A 13 28.50 23.08 -7.14
CA CYS A 13 29.11 22.01 -7.92
C CYS A 13 28.51 20.64 -7.57
N PRO A 14 27.25 20.37 -7.92
CA PRO A 14 26.62 19.07 -7.67
C PRO A 14 27.24 17.99 -8.56
N ILE A 15 27.27 16.76 -8.07
CA ILE A 15 27.72 15.60 -8.85
C ILE A 15 26.53 14.93 -9.48
N THR A 16 26.62 14.61 -10.77
CA THR A 16 25.51 13.99 -11.51
C THR A 16 25.91 12.65 -12.10
N TYR A 17 25.12 11.63 -11.75
CA TYR A 17 25.16 10.30 -12.34
C TYR A 17 24.01 10.17 -13.32
N GLN A 18 24.29 10.08 -14.61
CA GLN A 18 23.22 10.01 -15.62
C GLN A 18 23.47 8.95 -16.68
N ALA A 19 22.39 8.41 -17.22
CA ALA A 19 22.46 7.55 -18.38
C ALA A 19 22.94 8.34 -19.61
N HIS A 20 23.88 7.76 -20.36
CA HIS A 20 24.42 8.41 -21.56
C HIS A 20 23.45 8.37 -22.75
N THR A 21 22.56 7.38 -22.78
CA THR A 21 21.62 7.15 -23.88
C THR A 21 20.18 7.19 -23.40
N SER A 22 19.22 7.46 -24.30
CA SER A 22 17.78 7.40 -24.01
C SER A 22 17.28 6.00 -23.63
N LYS A 23 18.05 4.94 -23.94
CA LYS A 23 17.76 3.56 -23.51
C LYS A 23 18.01 3.33 -22.03
N GLY A 24 18.58 4.32 -21.32
CA GLY A 24 18.92 4.23 -19.92
C GLY A 24 20.19 3.41 -19.65
N ALA A 25 20.51 3.32 -18.36
CA ALA A 25 21.57 2.43 -17.85
C ALA A 25 20.98 1.70 -16.62
N ILE A 26 21.16 0.39 -16.57
CA ILE A 26 20.61 -0.44 -15.49
C ILE A 26 21.70 -0.66 -14.45
N VAL A 27 21.39 -0.28 -13.21
CA VAL A 27 22.17 -0.63 -12.01
C VAL A 27 21.42 -1.77 -11.33
N SER A 28 22.00 -2.96 -11.39
CA SER A 28 21.35 -4.18 -10.94
C SER A 28 21.99 -4.72 -9.66
N ALA A 29 21.17 -5.10 -8.68
CA ALA A 29 21.57 -5.89 -7.51
C ALA A 29 21.48 -7.39 -7.75
N GLY A 30 21.02 -7.81 -8.94
CA GLY A 30 20.84 -9.19 -9.32
C GLY A 30 22.08 -9.81 -9.99
N ARG A 31 22.05 -11.12 -10.08
CA ARG A 31 23.00 -11.93 -10.82
C ARG A 31 22.35 -12.48 -12.07
N ARG A 32 22.95 -12.24 -13.24
CA ARG A 32 22.51 -12.86 -14.48
C ARG A 32 22.70 -14.37 -14.42
N LEU A 33 21.67 -15.11 -14.75
CA LEU A 33 21.65 -16.56 -14.77
C LEU A 33 21.87 -17.06 -16.21
N THR A 34 22.86 -17.93 -16.39
CA THR A 34 23.20 -18.57 -17.67
C THR A 34 23.37 -20.07 -17.45
N GLY A 35 23.54 -20.85 -18.51
CA GLY A 35 23.84 -22.29 -18.43
C GLY A 35 22.59 -23.16 -18.18
N TRP A 36 21.43 -22.67 -18.52
CA TRP A 36 20.17 -23.41 -18.49
C TRP A 36 20.23 -24.63 -19.44
N LYS A 37 19.58 -25.73 -19.04
CA LYS A 37 19.46 -26.96 -19.80
C LYS A 37 18.00 -27.42 -19.81
N PRO A 38 17.51 -27.98 -20.93
CA PRO A 38 16.20 -28.61 -20.94
C PRO A 38 16.27 -29.92 -20.14
N VAL A 39 15.25 -30.17 -19.34
CA VAL A 39 15.09 -31.39 -18.53
C VAL A 39 13.63 -31.80 -18.53
N THR A 40 13.40 -33.10 -18.31
CA THR A 40 12.04 -33.60 -18.03
C THR A 40 12.06 -34.22 -16.64
N VAL A 41 11.21 -33.71 -15.75
CA VAL A 41 11.05 -34.19 -14.37
C VAL A 41 9.56 -34.41 -14.13
N ASP A 42 9.17 -35.58 -13.69
CA ASP A 42 7.79 -35.98 -13.44
C ASP A 42 6.81 -35.64 -14.58
N GLY A 43 7.30 -35.85 -15.81
CA GLY A 43 6.53 -35.56 -17.04
C GLY A 43 6.46 -34.07 -17.42
N LYS A 44 7.01 -33.16 -16.62
CA LYS A 44 7.06 -31.72 -16.88
C LYS A 44 8.29 -31.38 -17.72
N ASN A 45 8.11 -30.62 -18.80
CA ASN A 45 9.20 -30.11 -19.64
C ASN A 45 9.68 -28.78 -19.08
N LEU A 46 10.85 -28.77 -18.47
CA LEU A 46 11.40 -27.65 -17.73
C LEU A 46 12.75 -27.22 -18.28
N TRP A 47 13.16 -26.02 -17.93
CA TRP A 47 14.56 -25.60 -18.01
C TRP A 47 15.13 -25.59 -16.60
N ALA A 48 16.32 -26.19 -16.44
CA ALA A 48 16.96 -26.23 -15.15
C ALA A 48 18.40 -25.75 -15.22
N ARG A 49 18.90 -25.30 -14.09
CA ARG A 49 20.29 -24.96 -13.86
C ARG A 49 20.68 -25.17 -12.42
N ASP A 50 21.95 -25.45 -12.19
CA ASP A 50 22.49 -25.50 -10.84
C ASP A 50 22.74 -24.08 -10.33
N VAL A 51 22.47 -23.85 -9.06
CA VAL A 51 22.75 -22.60 -8.33
C VAL A 51 23.79 -22.84 -7.25
N PRO A 52 24.50 -21.81 -6.76
CA PRO A 52 25.43 -21.96 -5.65
C PRO A 52 24.74 -22.57 -4.42
N GLU A 53 25.49 -23.34 -3.64
CA GLU A 53 25.03 -23.86 -2.35
C GLU A 53 24.46 -22.73 -1.47
N LYS A 54 23.38 -23.05 -0.77
CA LYS A 54 22.67 -22.11 0.12
C LYS A 54 22.05 -20.91 -0.61
N SER A 55 21.85 -21.02 -1.93
CA SER A 55 21.02 -20.03 -2.62
C SER A 55 19.59 -20.07 -2.03
N ASP A 56 19.09 -18.91 -1.64
CA ASP A 56 17.75 -18.77 -1.11
C ASP A 56 17.21 -17.39 -1.54
N PHE A 57 16.32 -17.40 -2.51
CA PHE A 57 15.68 -16.21 -3.05
C PHE A 57 14.20 -16.49 -3.35
N ARG A 58 13.41 -15.42 -3.36
CA ARG A 58 11.96 -15.48 -3.59
C ARG A 58 11.54 -14.90 -4.92
N GLU A 59 12.49 -14.32 -5.65
CA GLU A 59 12.25 -13.58 -6.87
C GLU A 59 13.08 -14.11 -8.03
N LEU A 60 12.48 -14.16 -9.21
CA LEU A 60 13.15 -14.48 -10.46
C LEU A 60 12.55 -13.61 -11.56
N TRP A 61 13.42 -12.97 -12.35
CA TRP A 61 13.00 -12.20 -13.52
C TRP A 61 13.58 -12.83 -14.78
N ILE A 62 12.71 -13.06 -15.76
CA ILE A 62 13.11 -13.56 -17.09
C ILE A 62 12.51 -12.63 -18.14
N ASP A 63 13.36 -12.14 -19.05
CA ASP A 63 12.99 -11.23 -20.13
C ASP A 63 12.25 -9.97 -19.62
N ASN A 64 12.74 -9.39 -18.52
CA ASN A 64 12.17 -8.24 -17.81
C ASN A 64 10.74 -8.46 -17.27
N GLN A 65 10.38 -9.70 -17.00
CA GLN A 65 9.11 -10.03 -16.34
C GLN A 65 9.39 -10.78 -15.04
N ARG A 66 8.69 -10.41 -13.97
CA ARG A 66 8.65 -11.20 -12.74
C ARG A 66 8.05 -12.56 -13.05
N CYS A 67 8.72 -13.62 -12.64
CA CYS A 67 8.23 -14.97 -12.78
C CYS A 67 7.49 -15.39 -11.50
N THR A 68 6.38 -16.08 -11.64
CA THR A 68 5.61 -16.60 -10.51
C THR A 68 6.39 -17.75 -9.86
N ARG A 69 6.62 -17.68 -8.56
CA ARG A 69 7.11 -18.84 -7.81
C ARG A 69 6.01 -19.90 -7.82
N ALA A 70 6.34 -21.17 -8.11
CA ALA A 70 5.36 -22.26 -8.22
C ALA A 70 4.28 -22.11 -7.14
N ARG A 71 3.04 -21.84 -7.55
CA ARG A 71 1.96 -21.36 -6.67
C ARG A 71 0.73 -22.24 -6.77
N TYR A 72 0.08 -22.46 -5.64
CA TYR A 72 -1.18 -23.17 -5.58
C TYR A 72 -2.22 -22.45 -4.67
N PRO A 73 -3.46 -22.22 -5.15
CA PRO A 73 -3.90 -22.43 -6.53
C PRO A 73 -3.21 -21.44 -7.48
N ASN A 74 -3.19 -21.78 -8.76
CA ASN A 74 -2.60 -20.92 -9.80
C ASN A 74 -3.28 -19.55 -9.93
N GLU A 75 -4.55 -19.47 -9.59
CA GLU A 75 -5.34 -18.24 -9.61
C GLU A 75 -6.24 -18.18 -8.37
N GLY A 76 -6.47 -16.97 -7.87
CA GLY A 76 -7.31 -16.77 -6.69
C GLY A 76 -6.67 -17.28 -5.39
N TYR A 77 -7.49 -17.64 -4.44
CA TYR A 77 -7.08 -17.96 -3.07
C TYR A 77 -7.91 -19.11 -2.51
N LEU A 78 -7.30 -19.96 -1.70
CA LEU A 78 -7.96 -20.87 -0.79
C LEU A 78 -8.48 -20.10 0.44
N ARG A 79 -9.32 -20.77 1.25
CA ARG A 79 -9.88 -20.19 2.49
C ARG A 79 -9.66 -21.11 3.66
N ILE A 80 -9.33 -20.50 4.81
CA ILE A 80 -9.18 -21.22 6.07
C ILE A 80 -10.56 -21.74 6.51
N GLU A 81 -10.70 -23.06 6.71
CA GLU A 81 -11.95 -23.64 7.22
C GLU A 81 -12.15 -23.33 8.71
N SER A 82 -11.11 -23.56 9.52
CA SER A 82 -11.17 -23.26 10.94
C SER A 82 -9.78 -23.10 11.56
N VAL A 83 -9.75 -22.42 12.70
CA VAL A 83 -8.53 -22.18 13.48
C VAL A 83 -8.77 -22.61 14.92
N PRO A 84 -8.58 -23.92 15.25
CA PRO A 84 -8.91 -24.47 16.58
C PRO A 84 -8.24 -23.73 17.73
N ASP A 85 -6.98 -23.33 17.55
CA ASP A 85 -6.18 -22.65 18.57
C ASP A 85 -6.49 -21.15 18.73
N ALA A 86 -7.41 -20.61 17.96
CA ALA A 86 -7.82 -19.20 18.08
C ALA A 86 -8.83 -18.96 19.20
N ALA A 87 -9.48 -20.00 19.71
CA ALA A 87 -10.48 -19.89 20.78
C ALA A 87 -9.90 -19.21 22.03
N GLY A 88 -10.53 -18.11 22.47
CA GLY A 88 -10.11 -17.34 23.64
C GLY A 88 -8.87 -16.47 23.45
N LYS A 89 -8.22 -16.48 22.29
CA LYS A 89 -7.07 -15.62 21.99
C LYS A 89 -7.49 -14.24 21.49
N ARG A 90 -6.69 -13.24 21.85
CA ARG A 90 -6.86 -11.88 21.34
C ARG A 90 -6.43 -11.82 19.87
N TRP A 91 -6.92 -10.83 19.15
CA TRP A 91 -6.60 -10.65 17.74
C TRP A 91 -5.10 -10.41 17.46
N GLN A 92 -4.33 -9.96 18.46
CA GLN A 92 -2.88 -9.78 18.37
C GLN A 92 -2.07 -11.09 18.51
N GLU A 93 -2.72 -12.21 18.81
CA GLU A 93 -2.05 -13.48 19.07
C GLU A 93 -2.14 -14.39 17.85
N GLY A 94 -1.07 -14.43 17.05
CA GLY A 94 -0.99 -15.29 15.86
C GLY A 94 -0.99 -16.78 16.16
N GLN A 95 -1.27 -17.60 15.14
CA GLN A 95 -1.30 -19.06 15.19
C GLN A 95 -0.23 -19.67 14.29
N ASP A 96 0.16 -20.90 14.59
CA ASP A 96 1.13 -21.70 13.85
C ASP A 96 0.49 -22.92 13.15
N ASN A 97 -0.83 -22.94 13.07
CA ASN A 97 -1.59 -23.95 12.34
C ASN A 97 -3.00 -23.46 12.02
N PHE A 98 -3.63 -24.12 11.04
CA PHE A 98 -5.06 -24.06 10.77
C PHE A 98 -5.58 -25.33 10.07
N ILE A 99 -6.89 -25.48 9.99
CA ILE A 99 -7.58 -26.54 9.26
C ILE A 99 -7.97 -26.01 7.88
N TYR A 100 -7.61 -26.73 6.83
CA TYR A 100 -8.00 -26.42 5.45
C TYR A 100 -9.24 -27.22 5.01
N THR A 101 -9.95 -26.71 4.02
CA THR A 101 -11.16 -27.34 3.48
C THR A 101 -10.80 -28.67 2.79
N GLU A 102 -11.64 -29.69 2.96
CA GLU A 102 -11.43 -30.99 2.35
C GLU A 102 -11.31 -30.90 0.83
N GLY A 103 -10.24 -31.48 0.29
CA GLY A 103 -9.93 -31.44 -1.14
C GLY A 103 -9.11 -30.24 -1.60
N ASP A 104 -8.91 -29.23 -0.76
CA ASP A 104 -8.17 -28.02 -1.15
C ASP A 104 -6.67 -28.29 -1.39
N ILE A 105 -6.06 -29.20 -0.65
CA ILE A 105 -4.61 -29.44 -0.75
C ILE A 105 -4.37 -30.86 -1.26
N PRO A 106 -3.70 -31.00 -2.43
CA PRO A 106 -3.27 -32.29 -2.95
C PRO A 106 -2.19 -32.93 -2.04
N GLN A 107 -1.94 -34.21 -2.27
CA GLN A 107 -0.79 -34.87 -1.64
C GLN A 107 0.50 -34.45 -2.34
N TRP A 108 1.44 -33.89 -1.60
CA TRP A 108 2.75 -33.47 -2.05
C TRP A 108 3.85 -34.25 -1.35
N ASP A 109 4.99 -34.47 -2.04
CA ASP A 109 6.09 -35.29 -1.49
C ASP A 109 6.99 -34.51 -0.54
N ALA A 110 7.26 -33.21 -0.83
CA ALA A 110 8.15 -32.36 -0.03
C ALA A 110 7.57 -30.96 0.23
N PRO A 111 6.40 -30.87 0.90
CA PRO A 111 5.73 -29.59 1.12
C PRO A 111 6.52 -28.63 2.04
N GLU A 112 7.50 -29.14 2.82
CA GLU A 112 8.32 -28.35 3.74
C GLU A 112 9.26 -27.36 3.01
N GLN A 113 9.48 -27.52 1.71
CA GLN A 113 10.19 -26.54 0.89
C GLN A 113 9.35 -25.29 0.60
N GLY A 114 8.01 -25.40 0.74
CA GLY A 114 7.05 -24.35 0.50
C GLY A 114 6.69 -23.51 1.72
N GLU A 115 5.88 -22.53 1.47
CA GLU A 115 5.29 -21.67 2.49
C GLU A 115 3.83 -21.33 2.14
N VAL A 116 3.05 -21.03 3.17
CA VAL A 116 1.72 -20.47 3.06
C VAL A 116 1.84 -18.95 3.19
N VAL A 117 1.23 -18.21 2.28
CA VAL A 117 1.01 -16.77 2.43
C VAL A 117 -0.45 -16.58 2.85
N ALA A 118 -0.66 -16.19 4.10
CA ALA A 118 -1.99 -16.03 4.68
C ALA A 118 -2.31 -14.55 4.89
N MET A 119 -3.46 -14.11 4.37
CA MET A 119 -3.97 -12.76 4.50
C MET A 119 -4.77 -12.66 5.79
N CYS A 120 -4.26 -11.97 6.79
CA CYS A 120 -4.94 -11.81 8.07
C CYS A 120 -5.16 -10.33 8.39
N ARG A 121 -6.42 -9.90 8.41
CA ARG A 121 -6.81 -8.50 8.67
C ARG A 121 -6.23 -7.54 7.63
N TRP A 122 -5.23 -6.74 7.99
CA TRP A 122 -4.58 -5.74 7.13
C TRP A 122 -3.13 -6.08 6.80
N VAL A 123 -2.71 -7.33 7.04
CA VAL A 123 -1.35 -7.81 6.77
C VAL A 123 -1.36 -9.20 6.16
N ASP A 124 -0.26 -9.55 5.54
CA ASP A 124 0.11 -10.88 5.12
C ASP A 124 1.09 -11.50 6.12
N SER A 125 1.07 -12.83 6.21
CA SER A 125 2.00 -13.63 6.99
C SER A 125 2.60 -14.72 6.12
N HIS A 126 3.92 -14.79 6.09
CA HIS A 126 4.66 -15.84 5.40
C HIS A 126 4.94 -16.97 6.38
N LEU A 127 4.37 -18.13 6.12
CA LEU A 127 4.31 -19.27 7.05
C LEU A 127 4.98 -20.49 6.41
N PRO A 128 6.31 -20.69 6.61
CA PRO A 128 6.98 -21.87 6.10
C PRO A 128 6.33 -23.15 6.64
N ILE A 129 6.00 -24.05 5.74
CA ILE A 129 5.31 -25.30 6.07
C ILE A 129 6.24 -26.16 6.91
N LYS A 130 5.76 -26.57 8.07
CA LYS A 130 6.42 -27.56 8.93
C LYS A 130 5.92 -28.95 8.62
N LYS A 131 4.62 -29.11 8.38
CA LYS A 131 3.98 -30.38 8.14
C LYS A 131 2.56 -30.18 7.61
N ILE A 132 2.13 -31.08 6.74
CA ILE A 132 0.72 -31.28 6.36
C ILE A 132 0.24 -32.59 7.01
N GLU A 133 -0.90 -32.56 7.70
CA GLU A 133 -1.56 -33.72 8.29
C GLU A 133 -2.88 -33.96 7.58
N PRO A 134 -2.93 -34.82 6.54
CA PRO A 134 -4.09 -34.96 5.69
C PRO A 134 -5.33 -35.51 6.44
N GLU A 135 -5.14 -36.44 7.35
CA GLU A 135 -6.23 -37.04 8.13
C GLU A 135 -6.96 -36.00 9.01
N GLU A 136 -6.22 -35.02 9.52
CA GLU A 136 -6.75 -33.91 10.32
C GLU A 136 -7.05 -32.68 9.47
N ARG A 137 -6.69 -32.70 8.19
CA ARG A 137 -6.73 -31.54 7.28
C ARG A 137 -6.02 -30.33 7.86
N ARG A 138 -4.88 -30.56 8.57
CA ARG A 138 -4.14 -29.53 9.29
C ARG A 138 -2.86 -29.15 8.56
N LEU A 139 -2.66 -27.83 8.36
CA LEU A 139 -1.39 -27.23 8.03
C LEU A 139 -0.72 -26.71 9.30
N GLN A 140 0.52 -27.13 9.54
CA GLN A 140 1.38 -26.63 10.61
C GLN A 140 2.55 -25.85 10.05
N PHE A 141 2.95 -24.78 10.74
CA PHE A 141 4.00 -23.85 10.33
C PHE A 141 5.16 -23.84 11.33
N THR A 142 6.33 -23.41 10.88
CA THR A 142 7.49 -23.20 11.74
C THR A 142 7.42 -21.91 12.54
N ASN A 143 6.61 -20.95 12.07
CA ASN A 143 6.41 -19.62 12.67
C ASN A 143 4.92 -19.42 12.99
N ARG A 144 4.61 -18.35 13.70
CA ARG A 144 3.23 -17.89 13.88
C ARG A 144 2.88 -16.81 12.86
N SER A 145 1.59 -16.68 12.57
CA SER A 145 1.08 -15.52 11.85
C SER A 145 1.29 -14.24 12.65
N VAL A 146 1.33 -13.10 11.97
CA VAL A 146 1.49 -11.76 12.60
C VAL A 146 0.31 -11.45 13.51
N TRP A 147 -0.90 -11.62 12.98
CA TRP A 147 -2.16 -11.49 13.72
C TRP A 147 -2.91 -12.82 13.73
N ARG A 148 -3.96 -12.87 14.54
CA ARG A 148 -4.82 -14.05 14.62
C ARG A 148 -5.42 -14.36 13.27
N LEU A 149 -5.27 -15.60 12.82
CA LEU A 149 -5.98 -16.17 11.70
C LEU A 149 -7.44 -16.39 12.09
N ASP A 150 -8.33 -16.10 11.18
CA ASP A 150 -9.77 -16.30 11.35
C ASP A 150 -10.30 -17.24 10.24
N PRO A 151 -11.43 -17.96 10.45
CA PRO A 151 -12.10 -18.67 9.37
C PRO A 151 -12.40 -17.73 8.20
N ASP A 152 -12.36 -18.24 6.98
CA ASP A 152 -12.51 -17.53 5.72
C ASP A 152 -11.35 -16.59 5.34
N ASP A 153 -10.31 -16.45 6.17
CA ASP A 153 -9.09 -15.76 5.74
C ASP A 153 -8.53 -16.42 4.48
N LYS A 154 -8.11 -15.60 3.53
CA LYS A 154 -7.54 -16.02 2.26
C LYS A 154 -6.10 -16.49 2.43
N TYR A 155 -5.71 -17.52 1.70
CA TYR A 155 -4.32 -17.95 1.62
C TYR A 155 -4.00 -18.60 0.28
N TYR A 156 -2.72 -18.69 -0.03
CA TYR A 156 -2.18 -19.53 -1.08
C TYR A 156 -0.89 -20.20 -0.62
N ILE A 157 -0.43 -21.19 -1.36
CA ILE A 157 0.81 -21.92 -1.07
C ILE A 157 1.77 -21.69 -2.22
N GLU A 158 3.04 -21.49 -1.93
CA GLU A 158 4.06 -21.33 -2.94
C GLU A 158 5.36 -22.05 -2.60
N GLY A 159 6.20 -22.29 -3.63
CA GLY A 159 7.50 -22.91 -3.45
C GLY A 159 7.44 -24.41 -3.18
N VAL A 160 6.46 -25.11 -3.75
CA VAL A 160 6.34 -26.57 -3.78
C VAL A 160 6.52 -27.04 -5.23
N PHE A 161 7.32 -28.10 -5.46
CA PHE A 161 7.66 -28.55 -6.81
C PHE A 161 6.44 -29.02 -7.61
N GLU A 162 5.50 -29.69 -6.95
CA GLU A 162 4.29 -30.21 -7.60
C GLU A 162 3.40 -29.09 -8.15
N ALA A 163 3.44 -27.91 -7.52
CA ALA A 163 2.75 -26.70 -7.96
C ALA A 163 3.45 -26.00 -9.15
N LEU A 164 4.60 -26.50 -9.61
CA LEU A 164 5.25 -26.02 -10.83
C LEU A 164 4.54 -26.60 -12.05
N ASP A 165 3.40 -26.06 -12.45
CA ASP A 165 2.53 -26.65 -13.47
C ASP A 165 2.04 -25.65 -14.54
N ARG A 166 2.43 -24.36 -14.43
CA ARG A 166 2.11 -23.33 -15.43
C ARG A 166 3.34 -22.72 -16.08
N PRO A 167 3.28 -22.42 -17.40
CA PRO A 167 4.33 -21.66 -18.07
C PRO A 167 4.58 -20.28 -17.41
N GLY A 168 5.84 -19.99 -17.11
CA GLY A 168 6.25 -18.77 -16.41
C GLY A 168 6.51 -18.97 -14.92
N GLU A 169 6.20 -20.13 -14.39
CA GLU A 169 6.51 -20.49 -13.01
C GLU A 169 7.93 -21.03 -12.85
N TRP A 170 8.44 -20.89 -11.62
CA TRP A 170 9.74 -21.39 -11.23
C TRP A 170 9.75 -22.00 -9.83
N PHE A 171 10.70 -22.90 -9.59
CA PHE A 171 10.91 -23.55 -8.31
C PHE A 171 12.42 -23.65 -8.01
N LEU A 172 12.80 -23.31 -6.77
CA LEU A 172 14.16 -23.47 -6.27
C LEU A 172 14.19 -24.68 -5.31
N ASP A 173 14.78 -25.77 -5.79
CA ASP A 173 15.13 -26.90 -4.95
C ASP A 173 16.38 -26.55 -4.14
N ARG A 174 16.17 -26.29 -2.84
CA ARG A 174 17.25 -25.88 -1.92
C ARG A 174 18.10 -27.08 -1.49
N GLU A 175 17.56 -28.29 -1.54
CA GLU A 175 18.28 -29.50 -1.17
C GLU A 175 19.26 -29.91 -2.27
N GLN A 176 18.82 -29.83 -3.51
CA GLN A 176 19.64 -30.14 -4.68
C GLN A 176 20.43 -28.93 -5.22
N ASN A 177 20.22 -27.73 -4.68
CA ASN A 177 20.76 -26.48 -5.20
C ASN A 177 20.47 -26.28 -6.70
N ARG A 178 19.22 -26.50 -7.08
CA ARG A 178 18.81 -26.50 -8.48
C ARG A 178 17.57 -25.64 -8.70
N LEU A 179 17.65 -24.78 -9.70
CA LEU A 179 16.57 -23.91 -10.12
C LEU A 179 15.87 -24.51 -11.35
N TYR A 180 14.56 -24.60 -11.27
CA TYR A 180 13.69 -25.05 -12.36
C TYR A 180 12.80 -23.90 -12.81
N TYR A 181 12.53 -23.84 -14.10
CA TYR A 181 11.62 -22.90 -14.74
C TYR A 181 10.79 -23.58 -15.81
N MET A 182 9.49 -23.33 -15.83
CA MET A 182 8.61 -23.79 -16.89
C MET A 182 8.49 -22.71 -17.96
N PRO A 183 9.06 -22.94 -19.17
CA PRO A 183 9.14 -21.91 -20.19
C PRO A 183 7.76 -21.57 -20.76
N LYS A 184 7.57 -20.28 -21.05
CA LYS A 184 6.40 -19.78 -21.78
C LYS A 184 6.49 -20.15 -23.26
N GLU A 185 5.34 -20.25 -23.93
CA GLU A 185 5.28 -20.49 -25.37
C GLU A 185 6.09 -19.42 -26.13
N GLY A 186 6.87 -19.86 -27.11
CA GLY A 186 7.71 -19.00 -27.93
C GLY A 186 9.08 -18.62 -27.31
N GLN A 187 9.31 -18.85 -26.02
CA GLN A 187 10.63 -18.61 -25.43
C GLN A 187 11.67 -19.60 -25.98
N ARG A 188 12.90 -19.12 -26.16
CA ARG A 188 14.02 -19.90 -26.63
C ARG A 188 15.15 -19.92 -25.61
N LEU A 189 15.55 -21.11 -25.19
CA LEU A 189 16.52 -21.32 -24.11
C LEU A 189 17.81 -20.49 -24.25
N ARG A 190 18.29 -20.26 -25.48
CA ARG A 190 19.54 -19.53 -25.75
C ARG A 190 19.37 -18.01 -25.77
N GLU A 191 18.14 -17.52 -25.77
CA GLU A 191 17.81 -16.10 -25.95
C GLU A 191 17.34 -15.44 -24.63
N ILE A 192 16.91 -16.22 -23.64
CA ILE A 192 16.41 -15.68 -22.38
C ILE A 192 17.47 -14.90 -21.62
N ILE A 193 17.00 -13.81 -21.00
CA ILE A 193 17.78 -13.00 -20.07
C ILE A 193 17.16 -13.16 -18.68
N ALA A 194 17.81 -13.93 -17.83
CA ALA A 194 17.32 -14.25 -16.50
C ALA A 194 18.19 -13.61 -15.42
N PHE A 195 17.55 -13.08 -14.38
CA PHE A 195 18.19 -12.53 -13.19
C PHE A 195 17.59 -13.13 -11.92
N ALA A 196 18.45 -13.53 -10.98
CA ALA A 196 18.09 -13.76 -9.59
C ALA A 196 18.73 -12.68 -8.72
N PRO A 197 18.07 -12.27 -7.61
CA PRO A 197 18.61 -11.27 -6.72
C PRO A 197 19.88 -11.77 -6.00
N ARG A 198 20.71 -10.84 -5.57
CA ARG A 198 21.92 -11.11 -4.82
C ARG A 198 22.12 -10.17 -3.64
N LEU A 199 21.71 -8.91 -3.78
CA LEU A 199 21.86 -7.87 -2.77
C LEU A 199 20.49 -7.33 -2.41
N SER A 200 20.34 -6.91 -1.16
CA SER A 200 19.11 -6.29 -0.69
C SER A 200 18.97 -4.82 -1.07
N GLN A 201 20.05 -4.19 -1.49
CA GLN A 201 20.07 -2.78 -1.89
C GLN A 201 20.94 -2.58 -3.13
N VAL A 202 20.44 -1.75 -4.05
CA VAL A 202 21.16 -1.34 -5.26
C VAL A 202 22.08 -0.17 -4.96
N VAL A 203 21.55 0.81 -4.19
CA VAL A 203 22.27 2.00 -3.75
C VAL A 203 22.05 2.22 -2.26
N ARG A 204 23.11 2.59 -1.57
CA ARG A 204 23.08 2.95 -0.16
C ARG A 204 23.81 4.26 0.06
N PHE A 205 23.19 5.18 0.76
CA PHE A 205 23.79 6.41 1.24
C PHE A 205 24.03 6.27 2.74
N GLU A 206 25.26 6.49 3.17
CA GLU A 206 25.72 6.30 4.55
C GLU A 206 26.22 7.62 5.13
N GLY A 207 25.30 8.55 5.39
CA GLY A 207 25.56 9.72 6.22
C GLY A 207 25.52 9.36 7.70
N ASP A 208 25.97 10.27 8.53
CA ASP A 208 25.85 10.20 10.00
C ASP A 208 25.16 11.47 10.53
N PRO A 209 23.82 11.49 10.55
CA PRO A 209 23.07 12.64 11.05
C PRO A 209 23.33 12.95 12.52
N GLU A 210 23.74 11.97 13.34
CA GLU A 210 24.04 12.16 14.74
C GLU A 210 25.27 13.06 14.92
N SER A 211 26.33 12.83 14.16
CA SER A 211 27.49 13.72 14.10
C SER A 211 27.24 14.98 13.26
N GLY A 212 26.15 15.03 12.51
CA GLY A 212 25.84 16.13 11.59
C GLY A 212 26.55 16.03 10.24
N THR A 213 26.94 14.82 9.84
CA THR A 213 27.61 14.55 8.57
C THR A 213 26.65 13.88 7.58
N TYR A 214 26.56 14.42 6.37
CA TYR A 214 25.55 14.01 5.39
C TYR A 214 26.16 13.71 4.02
N VAL A 215 25.46 12.89 3.24
CA VAL A 215 25.71 12.76 1.81
C VAL A 215 24.87 13.79 1.09
N GLU A 216 25.48 14.68 0.32
CA GLU A 216 24.82 15.87 -0.19
C GLU A 216 25.07 16.11 -1.69
N HIS A 217 24.11 16.77 -2.33
CA HIS A 217 24.22 17.32 -3.69
C HIS A 217 24.59 16.29 -4.78
N LEU A 218 24.01 15.09 -4.68
CA LEU A 218 24.10 14.07 -5.71
C LEU A 218 22.82 14.04 -6.54
N ASN A 219 22.97 14.01 -7.85
CA ASN A 219 21.88 13.92 -8.80
C ASN A 219 21.94 12.60 -9.59
N PHE A 220 20.82 11.90 -9.67
CA PHE A 220 20.65 10.69 -10.45
C PHE A 220 19.61 10.95 -11.54
N ARG A 221 19.96 10.69 -12.81
CA ARG A 221 19.08 10.98 -13.92
C ARG A 221 19.02 9.88 -14.96
N GLY A 222 17.80 9.44 -15.30
CA GLY A 222 17.56 8.46 -16.38
C GLY A 222 18.17 7.08 -16.11
N LEU A 223 18.42 6.74 -14.85
CA LEU A 223 18.96 5.44 -14.44
C LEU A 223 17.82 4.48 -14.07
N THR A 224 18.04 3.20 -14.31
CA THR A 224 17.16 2.12 -13.86
C THR A 224 17.83 1.36 -12.71
N PHE A 225 17.12 1.18 -11.60
CA PHE A 225 17.54 0.40 -10.44
C PHE A 225 16.68 -0.86 -10.35
N SER A 226 17.32 -2.06 -10.33
CA SER A 226 16.59 -3.33 -10.45
C SER A 226 17.22 -4.48 -9.68
N HIS A 227 16.41 -5.54 -9.47
CA HIS A 227 16.79 -6.87 -9.04
C HIS A 227 17.37 -6.93 -7.60
N ALA A 228 17.01 -5.99 -6.72
CA ALA A 228 17.24 -6.14 -5.29
C ALA A 228 16.16 -7.05 -4.68
N GLU A 229 16.50 -7.78 -3.61
CA GLU A 229 15.55 -8.55 -2.82
C GLU A 229 15.93 -8.49 -1.35
N TRP A 230 14.93 -8.43 -0.50
CA TRP A 230 15.10 -8.60 0.93
C TRP A 230 14.19 -9.73 1.42
N TRP A 231 14.70 -10.52 2.37
CA TRP A 231 13.93 -11.56 3.03
C TRP A 231 14.30 -11.65 4.52
N PHE A 232 13.42 -12.19 5.33
CA PHE A 232 13.55 -12.27 6.79
C PHE A 232 14.83 -12.96 7.29
N ASN A 233 15.38 -13.88 6.50
CA ASN A 233 16.62 -14.60 6.84
C ASN A 233 17.90 -13.84 6.48
N MET A 234 17.80 -12.78 5.67
CA MET A 234 18.97 -12.02 5.18
C MET A 234 19.47 -11.00 6.17
N SER A 235 18.66 -10.63 7.18
CA SER A 235 19.08 -9.73 8.25
C SER A 235 18.46 -10.15 9.58
N ALA A 236 19.25 -10.07 10.66
CA ALA A 236 18.78 -10.31 12.02
C ALA A 236 17.71 -9.30 12.49
N SER A 237 17.54 -8.19 11.77
CA SER A 237 16.62 -7.10 12.07
C SER A 237 15.21 -7.26 11.50
N GLY A 238 14.99 -8.24 10.61
CA GLY A 238 13.73 -8.41 9.89
C GLY A 238 12.67 -9.28 10.58
N ARG A 239 12.96 -9.78 11.77
CA ARG A 239 11.92 -10.49 12.54
C ARG A 239 11.09 -9.47 13.28
N ASP A 240 9.75 -9.53 13.16
CA ASP A 240 8.92 -8.88 14.17
C ASP A 240 9.30 -9.50 15.53
N PRO A 241 9.93 -8.73 16.42
CA PRO A 241 10.42 -9.29 17.68
C PRO A 241 9.28 -9.79 18.57
N ARG A 242 8.03 -9.48 18.25
CA ARG A 242 6.89 -9.79 19.08
C ARG A 242 6.56 -11.27 19.12
N GLN A 243 6.86 -12.07 18.08
CA GLN A 243 6.47 -13.49 18.10
C GLN A 243 7.28 -14.44 17.18
N GLY A 244 8.36 -13.98 16.55
CA GLY A 244 9.05 -14.78 15.52
C GLY A 244 8.25 -14.96 14.25
N ALA A 245 7.24 -14.12 14.02
CA ALA A 245 6.43 -14.12 12.82
C ALA A 245 7.21 -13.60 11.61
N TRP A 246 6.97 -14.17 10.45
CA TRP A 246 7.43 -13.64 9.17
C TRP A 246 6.32 -12.81 8.54
N GLY A 247 6.42 -11.52 8.72
CA GLY A 247 5.47 -10.49 8.32
C GLY A 247 5.65 -9.25 9.17
N PHE A 248 4.84 -8.23 8.93
CA PHE A 248 4.90 -6.94 9.62
C PHE A 248 3.55 -6.57 10.19
N ALA A 249 3.57 -5.82 11.29
CA ALA A 249 2.36 -5.39 11.97
C ALA A 249 1.48 -4.47 11.10
N GLN A 250 2.08 -3.74 10.13
CA GLN A 250 1.39 -2.86 9.19
C GLN A 250 2.35 -2.37 8.09
N ALA A 251 1.79 -2.13 6.89
CA ALA A 251 2.44 -1.45 5.76
C ALA A 251 3.80 -2.03 5.32
N SER A 252 4.13 -3.25 5.74
CA SER A 252 5.41 -3.93 5.45
C SER A 252 6.63 -3.02 5.62
N ILE A 253 6.59 -2.08 6.60
CA ILE A 253 7.59 -1.02 6.77
C ILE A 253 8.99 -1.52 7.09
N GLY A 254 9.14 -2.75 7.56
CA GLY A 254 10.44 -3.36 7.83
C GLY A 254 11.18 -3.82 6.59
N VAL A 255 10.51 -3.93 5.43
CA VAL A 255 11.17 -4.18 4.14
C VAL A 255 11.94 -2.91 3.74
N PRO A 256 13.26 -2.98 3.50
CA PRO A 256 14.04 -1.79 3.15
C PRO A 256 13.78 -1.30 1.73
N GLY A 257 14.22 -0.09 1.42
CA GLY A 257 14.30 0.43 0.06
C GLY A 257 15.47 -0.18 -0.72
N ALA A 258 15.26 -0.50 -2.01
CA ALA A 258 16.36 -0.88 -2.92
C ALA A 258 17.41 0.24 -3.05
N VAL A 259 16.93 1.47 -3.03
CA VAL A 259 17.74 2.67 -2.81
C VAL A 259 17.45 3.17 -1.41
N TYR A 260 18.44 3.14 -0.54
CA TYR A 260 18.30 3.47 0.88
C TYR A 260 19.19 4.64 1.26
N GLY A 261 18.63 5.61 1.98
CA GLY A 261 19.33 6.78 2.46
C GLY A 261 19.23 6.99 3.97
N ASP A 262 20.38 7.12 4.63
CA ASP A 262 20.54 7.61 5.99
C ASP A 262 21.38 8.89 5.93
N GLY A 263 20.89 10.02 6.43
CA GLY A 263 21.60 11.28 6.39
C GLY A 263 21.86 11.82 4.97
N VAL A 264 20.83 11.96 4.16
CA VAL A 264 20.91 12.42 2.76
C VAL A 264 20.27 13.79 2.63
N ARG A 265 20.97 14.75 2.03
CA ARG A 265 20.47 16.11 1.83
C ARG A 265 20.67 16.61 0.40
N HIS A 266 19.72 17.41 -0.08
CA HIS A 266 19.81 18.10 -1.37
C HIS A 266 20.12 17.19 -2.57
N CYS A 267 19.76 15.92 -2.48
CA CYS A 267 19.92 14.94 -3.55
C CYS A 267 18.65 14.86 -4.40
N THR A 268 18.82 14.53 -5.68
CA THR A 268 17.70 14.46 -6.64
C THR A 268 17.74 13.16 -7.42
N PHE A 269 16.59 12.48 -7.48
CA PHE A 269 16.30 11.43 -8.46
C PHE A 269 15.34 11.99 -9.49
N ARG A 270 15.73 11.99 -10.76
CA ARG A 270 14.92 12.56 -11.85
C ARG A 270 14.87 11.61 -13.04
N GLU A 271 13.65 11.37 -13.54
CA GLU A 271 13.45 10.54 -14.75
C GLU A 271 14.11 9.14 -14.58
N CYS A 272 14.16 8.64 -13.34
CA CYS A 272 14.70 7.32 -13.00
C CYS A 272 13.60 6.28 -12.97
N ARG A 273 13.99 5.02 -13.15
CA ARG A 273 13.11 3.85 -13.03
C ARG A 273 13.58 2.97 -11.88
N PHE A 274 12.66 2.56 -11.03
CA PHE A 274 12.86 1.60 -9.94
C PHE A 274 11.93 0.43 -10.23
N VAL A 275 12.43 -0.60 -10.87
CA VAL A 275 11.59 -1.68 -11.42
C VAL A 275 12.20 -3.05 -11.16
N HIS A 276 11.34 -4.06 -11.11
CA HIS A 276 11.76 -5.44 -10.87
C HIS A 276 12.50 -5.56 -9.53
N LEU A 277 11.83 -5.15 -8.45
CA LEU A 277 12.42 -5.10 -7.11
C LEU A 277 11.69 -6.02 -6.13
N GLY A 278 12.48 -6.79 -5.37
CA GLY A 278 12.03 -7.59 -4.24
C GLY A 278 11.96 -6.81 -2.91
N THR A 279 11.74 -5.49 -2.97
CA THR A 279 11.81 -4.54 -1.84
C THR A 279 10.86 -3.36 -2.05
N TYR A 280 10.88 -2.36 -1.14
CA TYR A 280 10.45 -1.00 -1.49
C TYR A 280 11.40 -0.39 -2.52
N ALA A 281 10.92 0.52 -3.36
CA ALA A 281 11.75 1.15 -4.38
C ALA A 281 12.79 2.10 -3.76
N LEU A 282 12.33 3.06 -2.95
CA LEU A 282 13.17 4.10 -2.35
C LEU A 282 12.82 4.32 -0.88
N GLU A 283 13.83 4.45 -0.03
CA GLU A 283 13.68 4.82 1.37
C GLU A 283 14.63 5.96 1.73
N LEU A 284 14.07 7.08 2.17
CA LEU A 284 14.78 8.22 2.74
C LEU A 284 14.51 8.21 4.24
N ALA A 285 15.37 7.51 5.00
CA ALA A 285 15.16 7.19 6.40
C ALA A 285 15.55 8.36 7.33
N ARG A 286 16.48 8.14 8.26
CA ARG A 286 16.89 9.09 9.30
C ARG A 286 17.64 10.29 8.71
N GLY A 287 17.28 11.51 9.15
CA GLY A 287 18.02 12.74 8.84
C GLY A 287 18.03 13.13 7.35
N CYS A 288 17.11 12.58 6.55
CA CYS A 288 16.99 12.92 5.13
C CYS A 288 16.24 14.23 4.94
N GLN A 289 16.86 15.22 4.29
CA GLN A 289 16.30 16.57 4.22
C GLN A 289 16.48 17.18 2.82
N HIS A 290 15.43 17.91 2.35
CA HIS A 290 15.47 18.67 1.10
C HIS A 290 15.76 17.84 -0.16
N ASN A 291 15.40 16.55 -0.17
CA ASN A 291 15.59 15.68 -1.34
C ASN A 291 14.40 15.74 -2.28
N GLN A 292 14.62 15.41 -3.54
CA GLN A 292 13.61 15.43 -4.58
C GLN A 292 13.58 14.13 -5.37
N VAL A 293 12.38 13.61 -5.59
CA VAL A 293 12.09 12.48 -6.49
C VAL A 293 11.09 12.98 -7.51
N VAL A 294 11.51 13.11 -8.76
CA VAL A 294 10.75 13.85 -9.78
C VAL A 294 10.66 13.06 -11.06
N ASN A 295 9.42 12.87 -11.54
CA ASN A 295 9.12 12.19 -12.81
C ASN A 295 9.79 10.81 -12.91
N CYS A 296 9.72 10.02 -11.83
CA CYS A 296 10.26 8.67 -11.77
C CYS A 296 9.14 7.64 -11.91
N GLU A 297 9.47 6.48 -12.45
CA GLU A 297 8.62 5.29 -12.46
C GLU A 297 9.05 4.33 -11.35
N MET A 298 8.09 3.73 -10.66
CA MET A 298 8.28 2.69 -9.65
C MET A 298 7.26 1.60 -9.90
N ALA A 299 7.71 0.45 -10.42
CA ALA A 299 6.81 -0.61 -10.89
C ALA A 299 7.37 -2.01 -10.65
N ASP A 300 6.49 -3.00 -10.61
CA ASP A 300 6.84 -4.39 -10.34
C ASP A 300 7.66 -4.49 -9.04
N LEU A 301 6.99 -4.17 -7.92
CA LEU A 301 7.59 -4.06 -6.60
C LEU A 301 7.07 -5.16 -5.67
N ALA A 302 7.96 -5.95 -5.09
CA ALA A 302 7.55 -6.93 -4.06
C ALA A 302 6.93 -6.27 -2.82
N ALA A 303 7.38 -5.06 -2.49
CA ALA A 303 6.78 -4.24 -1.44
C ALA A 303 6.19 -2.96 -2.04
N GLY A 304 6.57 -1.78 -1.60
CA GLY A 304 5.93 -0.55 -2.02
C GLY A 304 6.84 0.44 -2.73
N GLY A 305 6.34 1.65 -2.95
CA GLY A 305 7.05 2.69 -3.68
C GLY A 305 8.05 3.44 -2.80
N VAL A 306 7.63 4.51 -2.13
CA VAL A 306 8.54 5.41 -1.40
C VAL A 306 8.26 5.41 0.10
N LYS A 307 9.32 5.26 0.90
CA LYS A 307 9.29 5.53 2.34
C LYS A 307 10.03 6.82 2.68
N ILE A 308 9.41 7.68 3.49
CA ILE A 308 9.94 8.96 3.94
C ILE A 308 9.95 8.99 5.48
N GLY A 309 11.13 9.10 6.06
CA GLY A 309 11.33 9.08 7.50
C GLY A 309 11.37 7.67 8.10
N GLU A 310 11.21 7.60 9.39
CA GLU A 310 11.25 6.38 10.19
C GLU A 310 9.95 6.23 11.00
N GLY A 311 9.71 5.04 11.53
CA GLY A 311 8.66 4.83 12.54
C GLY A 311 9.01 5.43 13.90
N THR A 312 10.28 5.68 14.17
CA THR A 312 10.80 6.23 15.43
C THR A 312 10.83 7.75 15.39
N ARG A 313 10.27 8.40 16.40
CA ARG A 313 10.39 9.84 16.60
C ARG A 313 11.80 10.20 17.08
N ARG A 314 12.45 11.13 16.40
CA ARG A 314 13.78 11.64 16.76
C ARG A 314 13.65 13.00 17.43
N GLU A 315 14.40 13.22 18.54
CA GLU A 315 14.40 14.49 19.26
C GLU A 315 15.34 15.51 18.61
N ASP A 316 16.51 15.07 18.13
CA ASP A 316 17.50 15.93 17.48
C ASP A 316 17.07 16.23 16.04
N GLU A 317 16.89 17.52 15.70
CA GLU A 317 16.54 18.01 14.37
C GLU A 317 17.48 17.50 13.27
N LYS A 318 18.75 17.27 13.58
CA LYS A 318 19.72 16.71 12.64
C LYS A 318 19.31 15.30 12.16
N GLN A 319 18.63 14.55 13.02
CA GLN A 319 18.17 13.20 12.73
C GLN A 319 16.75 13.16 12.18
N GLN A 320 16.03 14.28 12.14
CA GLN A 320 14.67 14.35 11.64
C GLN A 320 14.63 14.42 10.12
N THR A 321 13.67 13.77 9.52
CA THR A 321 13.43 13.77 8.07
C THR A 321 12.33 14.75 7.70
N HIS A 322 12.60 15.64 6.76
CA HIS A 322 11.67 16.67 6.36
C HIS A 322 11.98 17.29 4.99
N ASN A 323 11.02 18.07 4.46
CA ASN A 323 11.14 18.79 3.19
C ASN A 323 11.47 17.88 1.98
N ILE A 324 10.96 16.66 1.98
CA ILE A 324 11.09 15.75 0.85
C ILE A 324 9.99 16.08 -0.17
N THR A 325 10.35 16.11 -1.45
CA THR A 325 9.42 16.31 -2.55
C THR A 325 9.35 15.06 -3.43
N LEU A 326 8.16 14.44 -3.50
CA LEU A 326 7.81 13.40 -4.47
C LEU A 326 6.83 14.03 -5.47
N LYS A 327 7.23 14.17 -6.73
CA LYS A 327 6.44 14.91 -7.71
C LYS A 327 6.45 14.27 -9.11
N GLY A 328 5.26 14.13 -9.70
CA GLY A 328 5.11 13.68 -11.08
C GLY A 328 5.56 12.24 -11.29
N CYS A 329 5.56 11.43 -10.24
CA CYS A 329 6.00 10.05 -10.29
C CYS A 329 4.81 9.12 -10.60
N HIS A 330 5.11 7.97 -11.23
CA HIS A 330 4.19 6.89 -11.48
C HIS A 330 4.59 5.69 -10.62
N LEU A 331 3.72 5.30 -9.69
CA LEU A 331 3.94 4.20 -8.74
C LEU A 331 2.83 3.17 -8.95
N HIS A 332 3.18 1.95 -9.34
CA HIS A 332 2.18 0.93 -9.66
C HIS A 332 2.72 -0.49 -9.53
N ASP A 333 1.82 -1.47 -9.56
CA ASP A 333 2.11 -2.90 -9.45
C ASP A 333 3.01 -3.16 -8.24
N GLY A 334 2.48 -2.89 -7.04
CA GLY A 334 3.21 -3.08 -5.80
C GLY A 334 2.48 -3.96 -4.80
N GLY A 335 3.27 -4.51 -3.86
CA GLY A 335 2.79 -5.52 -2.92
C GLY A 335 2.80 -6.94 -3.49
N GLU A 336 3.59 -7.19 -4.53
CA GLU A 336 3.63 -8.48 -5.23
C GLU A 336 4.05 -9.66 -4.34
N LEU A 337 4.84 -9.38 -3.30
CA LEU A 337 5.25 -10.37 -2.30
C LEU A 337 4.81 -9.96 -0.89
N PHE A 338 4.93 -8.69 -0.55
CA PHE A 338 4.53 -8.12 0.73
C PHE A 338 3.24 -7.31 0.54
N HIS A 339 2.10 -8.01 0.53
CA HIS A 339 0.81 -7.44 0.14
C HIS A 339 0.36 -6.25 0.98
N SER A 340 0.82 -6.16 2.22
CA SER A 340 0.50 -5.02 3.11
C SER A 340 1.34 -3.75 2.85
N ALA A 341 2.21 -3.75 1.83
CA ALA A 341 3.00 -2.58 1.46
C ALA A 341 2.15 -1.47 0.83
N VAL A 342 2.64 -0.24 0.85
CA VAL A 342 1.92 0.96 0.40
C VAL A 342 2.69 1.71 -0.69
N GLY A 343 1.96 2.43 -1.55
CA GLY A 343 2.58 3.23 -2.59
C GLY A 343 3.51 4.32 -2.03
N VAL A 344 3.05 5.09 -1.05
CA VAL A 344 3.86 6.11 -0.34
C VAL A 344 3.64 6.00 1.16
N TRP A 345 4.70 5.87 1.92
CA TRP A 345 4.68 5.91 3.37
C TRP A 345 5.46 7.12 3.89
N ILE A 346 4.84 7.90 4.78
CA ILE A 346 5.48 9.00 5.53
C ILE A 346 5.37 8.65 7.01
N GLY A 347 6.50 8.40 7.66
CA GLY A 347 6.56 8.08 9.08
C GLY A 347 6.59 9.33 9.98
N GLN A 348 7.57 9.39 10.88
CA GLN A 348 7.85 10.55 11.72
C GLN A 348 8.62 11.62 10.91
N ALA A 349 7.92 12.24 9.95
CA ALA A 349 8.51 13.20 9.02
C ALA A 349 7.52 14.33 8.68
N TYR A 350 8.01 15.54 8.47
CA TYR A 350 7.19 16.75 8.34
C TYR A 350 7.56 17.62 7.14
N ASP A 351 6.66 18.54 6.78
CA ASP A 351 6.81 19.51 5.68
C ASP A 351 7.15 18.87 4.32
N ASN A 352 6.73 17.61 4.12
CA ASN A 352 6.94 16.90 2.87
C ASN A 352 5.84 17.25 1.85
N ARG A 353 6.15 17.08 0.58
CA ARG A 353 5.27 17.37 -0.55
C ARG A 353 5.13 16.16 -1.45
N VAL A 354 3.95 15.55 -1.46
CA VAL A 354 3.56 14.48 -2.39
C VAL A 354 2.59 15.06 -3.38
N LYS A 355 3.06 15.38 -4.59
CA LYS A 355 2.29 16.19 -5.53
C LYS A 355 2.27 15.61 -6.95
N SER A 356 1.09 15.60 -7.56
CA SER A 356 0.90 15.25 -8.99
C SER A 356 1.51 13.88 -9.33
N ASN A 357 1.33 12.89 -8.43
CA ASN A 357 1.75 11.52 -8.66
C ASN A 357 0.56 10.67 -9.10
N HIS A 358 0.82 9.64 -9.91
CA HIS A 358 -0.12 8.60 -10.27
C HIS A 358 0.23 7.34 -9.47
N ILE A 359 -0.71 6.83 -8.65
CA ILE A 359 -0.48 5.71 -7.73
C ILE A 359 -1.63 4.71 -7.90
N HIS A 360 -1.33 3.47 -8.29
CA HIS A 360 -2.37 2.48 -8.50
C HIS A 360 -1.85 1.04 -8.42
N ASP A 361 -2.77 0.09 -8.36
CA ASP A 361 -2.48 -1.34 -8.32
C ASP A 361 -1.58 -1.71 -7.13
N PHE A 362 -2.10 -1.43 -5.91
CA PHE A 362 -1.54 -1.87 -4.65
C PHE A 362 -2.57 -2.67 -3.86
N TYR A 363 -2.16 -3.75 -3.23
CA TYR A 363 -3.05 -4.60 -2.41
C TYR A 363 -3.46 -3.97 -1.08
N TYR A 364 -2.78 -2.92 -0.65
CA TYR A 364 -3.07 -2.17 0.58
C TYR A 364 -3.18 -0.67 0.28
N SER A 365 -3.06 0.20 1.30
CA SER A 365 -3.29 1.64 1.13
C SER A 365 -2.40 2.29 0.06
N GLY A 366 -2.96 3.20 -0.72
CA GLY A 366 -2.19 3.96 -1.71
C GLY A 366 -1.13 4.86 -1.06
N MET A 367 -1.54 5.58 0.00
CA MET A 367 -0.65 6.42 0.81
C MET A 367 -0.94 6.23 2.29
N SER A 368 0.12 6.24 3.13
CA SER A 368 0.05 6.21 4.59
C SER A 368 0.88 7.37 5.15
N VAL A 369 0.26 8.26 5.95
CA VAL A 369 0.88 9.49 6.47
C VAL A 369 0.76 9.56 7.98
N GLY A 370 1.91 9.62 8.66
CA GLY A 370 2.01 9.56 10.11
C GLY A 370 2.24 8.14 10.65
N TRP A 371 2.82 8.03 11.84
CA TRP A 371 3.16 6.74 12.46
C TRP A 371 3.10 6.80 13.99
N THR A 372 2.02 7.43 14.53
CA THR A 372 1.76 7.48 15.98
C THR A 372 0.32 7.08 16.24
N TRP A 373 0.08 5.96 16.91
CA TRP A 373 -1.26 5.52 17.30
C TRP A 373 -1.78 6.38 18.46
N GLY A 374 -2.93 6.99 18.28
CA GLY A 374 -3.57 7.87 19.26
C GLY A 374 -3.04 9.29 19.25
N PHE A 375 -3.14 9.96 20.39
CA PHE A 375 -2.87 11.40 20.54
C PHE A 375 -1.49 11.71 21.10
N GLY A 376 -0.56 10.76 21.01
CA GLY A 376 0.82 10.95 21.43
C GLY A 376 1.57 11.98 20.58
N GLU A 377 2.77 12.33 21.01
CA GLU A 377 3.64 13.23 20.27
C GLU A 377 4.02 12.63 18.91
N SER A 378 3.98 13.44 17.88
CA SER A 378 4.27 13.07 16.50
C SER A 378 5.07 14.18 15.83
N LEU A 379 6.01 13.81 14.97
CA LEU A 379 6.65 14.75 14.06
C LEU A 379 5.85 14.94 12.77
N ALA A 380 4.95 14.02 12.43
CA ALA A 380 4.14 14.15 11.23
C ALA A 380 3.28 15.41 11.29
N GLY A 381 3.58 16.39 10.45
CA GLY A 381 2.86 17.66 10.38
C GLY A 381 3.28 18.43 9.13
N GLY A 382 2.50 19.45 8.73
CA GLY A 382 2.83 20.28 7.57
C GLY A 382 2.95 19.52 6.22
N ASN A 383 2.60 18.24 6.16
CA ASN A 383 2.68 17.45 4.96
C ASN A 383 1.60 17.88 3.94
N VAL A 384 1.98 18.06 2.69
CA VAL A 384 1.07 18.48 1.61
C VAL A 384 0.89 17.34 0.61
N ILE A 385 -0.30 16.73 0.63
CA ILE A 385 -0.71 15.66 -0.30
C ILE A 385 -1.66 16.29 -1.32
N LYS A 386 -1.16 16.57 -2.51
CA LYS A 386 -1.89 17.45 -3.44
C LYS A 386 -1.85 16.97 -4.89
N ASP A 387 -2.99 17.11 -5.59
CA ASP A 387 -3.12 16.86 -7.04
C ASP A 387 -2.64 15.45 -7.44
N ASN A 388 -2.79 14.44 -6.56
CA ASN A 388 -2.45 13.06 -6.89
C ASN A 388 -3.66 12.33 -7.46
N HIS A 389 -3.41 11.38 -8.35
CA HIS A 389 -4.38 10.41 -8.84
C HIS A 389 -4.08 9.06 -8.20
N VAL A 390 -5.01 8.53 -7.40
CA VAL A 390 -4.83 7.27 -6.65
C VAL A 390 -6.04 6.39 -6.89
N HIS A 391 -5.83 5.19 -7.41
CA HIS A 391 -6.92 4.27 -7.73
C HIS A 391 -6.47 2.80 -7.73
N HIS A 392 -7.42 1.88 -7.85
CA HIS A 392 -7.19 0.43 -7.77
C HIS A 392 -6.34 0.09 -6.55
N ILE A 393 -6.92 0.42 -5.36
CA ILE A 393 -6.30 0.22 -4.06
C ILE A 393 -7.06 -0.89 -3.32
N GLY A 394 -6.33 -1.91 -2.88
CA GLY A 394 -6.89 -3.14 -2.36
C GLY A 394 -7.39 -4.10 -3.46
N ILE A 395 -7.42 -3.66 -4.68
CA ILE A 395 -7.77 -4.41 -5.89
C ILE A 395 -6.87 -3.92 -7.02
N HIS A 396 -6.42 -4.82 -7.88
CA HIS A 396 -5.65 -4.48 -9.07
C HIS A 396 -6.54 -4.26 -10.29
N SER A 397 -6.04 -3.55 -11.29
CA SER A 397 -6.78 -3.24 -12.52
C SER A 397 -7.08 -4.49 -13.36
N ASP A 398 -6.33 -5.57 -13.21
CA ASP A 398 -6.58 -6.89 -13.78
C ASP A 398 -7.67 -7.68 -13.03
N GLY A 399 -8.17 -7.15 -11.90
CA GLY A 399 -9.23 -7.75 -11.08
C GLY A 399 -8.71 -8.61 -9.93
N ASP A 400 -7.40 -8.70 -9.69
CA ASP A 400 -6.88 -9.39 -8.52
C ASP A 400 -7.13 -8.58 -7.23
N GLY A 401 -7.50 -9.26 -6.17
CA GLY A 401 -7.93 -8.67 -4.91
C GLY A 401 -9.47 -8.65 -4.76
N PRO A 402 -10.00 -7.99 -3.71
CA PRO A 402 -9.29 -7.52 -2.53
C PRO A 402 -8.86 -8.68 -1.62
N VAL A 403 -7.74 -8.52 -0.93
CA VAL A 403 -7.18 -9.56 -0.05
C VAL A 403 -7.01 -9.11 1.40
N LEU A 404 -6.90 -7.82 1.64
CA LEU A 404 -6.70 -7.21 2.95
C LEU A 404 -7.87 -6.32 3.35
N ASN A 405 -7.84 -5.86 4.59
CA ASN A 405 -8.83 -4.98 5.22
C ASN A 405 -8.17 -3.66 5.65
N ASP A 406 -8.98 -2.73 6.21
CA ASP A 406 -8.53 -1.58 6.99
C ASP A 406 -7.58 -0.64 6.23
N MET A 407 -7.97 -0.26 5.03
CA MET A 407 -7.16 0.53 4.10
C MET A 407 -7.95 1.64 3.43
N GLY A 408 -7.25 2.55 2.76
CA GLY A 408 -7.85 3.60 1.94
C GLY A 408 -6.93 4.12 0.84
N SER A 409 -7.47 4.93 -0.08
CA SER A 409 -6.62 5.62 -1.06
C SER A 409 -5.57 6.48 -0.35
N ILE A 410 -5.97 7.15 0.74
CA ILE A 410 -5.06 7.75 1.73
C ILE A 410 -5.48 7.37 3.14
N TYR A 411 -4.52 6.96 3.94
CA TYR A 411 -4.58 6.62 5.36
C TYR A 411 -3.75 7.61 6.16
N THR A 412 -4.24 8.11 7.29
CA THR A 412 -3.47 9.00 8.19
C THR A 412 -3.50 8.50 9.62
N LEU A 413 -2.45 8.83 10.39
CA LEU A 413 -2.28 8.32 11.75
C LEU A 413 -1.63 9.37 12.67
N GLY A 414 -2.24 9.63 13.82
CA GLY A 414 -1.71 10.50 14.86
C GLY A 414 -1.91 12.00 14.63
N VAL A 415 -1.32 12.79 15.50
CA VAL A 415 -1.47 14.26 15.51
C VAL A 415 -0.62 14.88 14.42
N GLN A 416 -1.24 15.63 13.50
CA GLN A 416 -0.61 16.14 12.28
C GLN A 416 -1.01 17.60 11.96
N PRO A 417 -0.68 18.57 12.81
CA PRO A 417 -1.08 19.96 12.57
C PRO A 417 -0.48 20.47 11.24
N GLY A 418 -1.33 21.12 10.43
CA GLY A 418 -0.91 21.69 9.15
C GLY A 418 -0.84 20.70 7.98
N THR A 419 -1.09 19.41 8.20
CA THR A 419 -1.22 18.45 7.10
C THR A 419 -2.46 18.73 6.27
N VAL A 420 -2.30 18.74 4.94
CA VAL A 420 -3.35 19.07 3.98
C VAL A 420 -3.46 17.99 2.90
N VAL A 421 -4.66 17.48 2.69
CA VAL A 421 -5.04 16.56 1.60
C VAL A 421 -5.94 17.34 0.64
N ARG A 422 -5.41 17.75 -0.52
CA ARG A 422 -6.10 18.71 -1.39
C ARG A 422 -6.01 18.39 -2.88
N GLY A 423 -7.14 18.51 -3.58
CA GLY A 423 -7.16 18.46 -5.06
C GLY A 423 -6.84 17.08 -5.62
N ASN A 424 -6.94 16.02 -4.82
CA ASN A 424 -6.64 14.67 -5.25
C ASN A 424 -7.88 14.02 -5.89
N LEU A 425 -7.63 13.06 -6.75
CA LEU A 425 -8.60 12.14 -7.30
C LEU A 425 -8.36 10.75 -6.68
N PHE A 426 -9.32 10.26 -5.91
CA PHE A 426 -9.31 8.96 -5.23
C PHE A 426 -10.47 8.11 -5.72
N HIS A 427 -10.20 6.90 -6.24
CA HIS A 427 -11.29 6.03 -6.69
C HIS A 427 -10.89 4.56 -6.73
N ASP A 428 -11.90 3.71 -6.88
CA ASP A 428 -11.74 2.26 -6.99
C ASP A 428 -10.86 1.70 -5.86
N SER A 429 -11.33 1.90 -4.60
CA SER A 429 -10.70 1.37 -3.40
C SER A 429 -11.59 0.29 -2.78
N ALA A 430 -11.05 -0.91 -2.60
CA ALA A 430 -11.79 -2.08 -2.12
C ALA A 430 -11.09 -2.80 -0.98
N ALA A 431 -11.86 -3.52 -0.16
CA ALA A 431 -11.38 -4.37 0.93
C ALA A 431 -12.28 -5.60 1.09
N VAL A 432 -11.77 -6.62 1.78
CA VAL A 432 -12.50 -7.91 1.93
C VAL A 432 -13.73 -7.76 2.82
N ASN A 433 -13.57 -7.34 4.07
CA ASN A 433 -14.65 -7.27 5.06
C ASN A 433 -14.95 -5.84 5.53
N TYR A 434 -13.91 -5.00 5.66
CA TYR A 434 -14.03 -3.59 6.06
C TYR A 434 -12.80 -2.82 5.55
N GLY A 435 -12.98 -1.57 5.18
CA GLY A 435 -11.94 -0.78 4.55
C GLY A 435 -12.29 -0.39 3.12
N GLY A 436 -11.28 -0.15 2.29
CA GLY A 436 -11.48 0.39 0.96
C GLY A 436 -12.13 1.77 1.00
N TRP A 437 -11.68 2.61 1.96
CA TRP A 437 -12.11 4.00 2.08
C TRP A 437 -11.36 4.91 1.10
N GLY A 438 -11.96 6.02 0.75
CA GLY A 438 -11.26 7.04 -0.02
C GLY A 438 -10.27 7.81 0.86
N ILE A 439 -10.79 8.63 1.79
CA ILE A 439 -9.98 9.35 2.79
C ILE A 439 -10.21 8.70 4.16
N TYR A 440 -9.17 8.14 4.72
CA TYR A 440 -9.22 7.44 6.00
C TYR A 440 -8.36 8.12 7.06
N PHE A 441 -9.00 8.71 8.07
CA PHE A 441 -8.36 9.26 9.26
C PHE A 441 -8.44 8.23 10.38
N ASP A 442 -7.36 7.49 10.59
CA ASP A 442 -7.29 6.46 11.62
C ASP A 442 -6.82 7.04 12.96
N GLU A 443 -6.42 6.18 13.87
CA GLU A 443 -6.18 6.42 15.30
C GLU A 443 -5.42 7.71 15.60
N GLY A 444 -6.11 8.64 16.26
CA GLY A 444 -5.52 9.90 16.72
C GLY A 444 -5.32 10.96 15.64
N SER A 445 -5.73 10.72 14.39
CA SER A 445 -5.62 11.70 13.30
C SER A 445 -6.22 13.04 13.72
N THR A 446 -5.40 14.09 13.82
CA THR A 446 -5.80 15.34 14.43
C THR A 446 -5.27 16.57 13.68
N LYS A 447 -6.13 17.59 13.51
CA LYS A 447 -5.81 18.87 12.87
C LYS A 447 -5.41 18.76 11.40
N ILE A 448 -6.04 17.83 10.68
CA ILE A 448 -5.85 17.60 9.23
C ILE A 448 -6.95 18.34 8.46
N LEU A 449 -6.58 18.91 7.32
CA LEU A 449 -7.51 19.51 6.37
C LEU A 449 -7.60 18.64 5.11
N ALA A 450 -8.82 18.12 4.81
CA ALA A 450 -9.13 17.49 3.52
C ALA A 450 -10.06 18.38 2.71
N GLU A 451 -9.61 18.91 1.57
CA GLU A 451 -10.44 19.80 0.78
C GLU A 451 -10.23 19.67 -0.74
N ASN A 452 -11.26 19.97 -1.50
CA ASN A 452 -11.25 19.97 -2.95
C ASN A 452 -10.87 18.62 -3.58
N ASN A 453 -11.08 17.50 -2.89
CA ASN A 453 -10.85 16.17 -3.42
C ASN A 453 -12.11 15.64 -4.10
N VAL A 454 -11.91 14.75 -5.07
CA VAL A 454 -12.98 13.94 -5.67
C VAL A 454 -12.72 12.49 -5.31
N VAL A 455 -13.72 11.86 -4.67
CA VAL A 455 -13.64 10.48 -4.15
C VAL A 455 -14.83 9.71 -4.66
N TYR A 456 -14.62 8.53 -5.28
CA TYR A 456 -15.72 7.70 -5.74
C TYR A 456 -15.35 6.21 -5.82
N ASN A 457 -16.38 5.35 -5.93
CA ASN A 457 -16.25 3.89 -6.02
C ASN A 457 -15.39 3.33 -4.87
N THR A 458 -15.91 3.40 -3.66
CA THR A 458 -15.24 2.87 -2.46
C THR A 458 -16.16 1.89 -1.74
N THR A 459 -15.62 0.80 -1.19
CA THR A 459 -16.48 -0.23 -0.57
C THR A 459 -17.16 0.23 0.72
N HIS A 460 -16.45 0.92 1.61
CA HIS A 460 -16.99 1.20 2.95
C HIS A 460 -17.12 2.67 3.32
N GLY A 461 -16.82 3.59 2.40
CA GLY A 461 -17.04 5.02 2.59
C GLY A 461 -16.08 5.91 1.84
N GLY A 462 -16.56 7.02 1.30
CA GLY A 462 -15.72 8.05 0.72
C GLY A 462 -14.84 8.74 1.76
N PHE A 463 -15.40 8.95 2.97
CA PHE A 463 -14.68 9.48 4.13
C PHE A 463 -14.91 8.60 5.36
N HIS A 464 -13.82 8.22 6.02
CA HIS A 464 -13.85 7.53 7.31
C HIS A 464 -12.92 8.22 8.32
N GLN A 465 -13.40 8.40 9.56
CA GLN A 465 -12.57 8.66 10.72
C GLN A 465 -12.75 7.54 11.74
N HIS A 466 -11.67 6.83 12.12
CA HIS A 466 -11.76 5.86 13.20
C HIS A 466 -11.94 6.60 14.53
N TYR A 467 -10.92 7.34 14.97
CA TYR A 467 -11.03 8.40 15.97
C TYR A 467 -9.92 9.43 15.77
N GLY A 468 -10.22 10.65 16.13
CA GLY A 468 -9.33 11.79 15.93
C GLY A 468 -9.97 13.06 16.38
N SER A 469 -9.32 14.21 16.18
CA SER A 469 -9.81 15.46 16.72
C SER A 469 -9.52 16.68 15.84
N HIS A 470 -10.50 17.62 15.80
CA HIS A 470 -10.36 18.92 15.13
C HIS A 470 -9.97 18.81 13.64
N ASN A 471 -10.45 17.78 12.95
CA ASN A 471 -10.25 17.64 11.52
C ASN A 471 -11.29 18.45 10.73
N THR A 472 -10.92 18.89 9.54
CA THR A 472 -11.83 19.61 8.64
C THR A 472 -11.88 18.91 7.29
N VAL A 473 -13.08 18.53 6.86
CA VAL A 473 -13.37 17.92 5.58
C VAL A 473 -14.33 18.84 4.83
N ARG A 474 -13.84 19.57 3.84
CA ARG A 474 -14.65 20.58 3.18
C ARG A 474 -14.46 20.66 1.68
N ASN A 475 -15.53 21.04 1.00
CA ASN A 475 -15.54 21.27 -0.45
C ASN A 475 -15.01 20.06 -1.25
N ASN A 476 -15.38 18.84 -0.82
CA ASN A 476 -15.06 17.60 -1.52
C ASN A 476 -16.32 17.05 -2.21
N ILE A 477 -16.11 16.18 -3.18
CA ILE A 477 -17.15 15.33 -3.76
C ILE A 477 -16.89 13.90 -3.29
N PHE A 478 -17.89 13.30 -2.64
CA PHE A 478 -17.93 11.88 -2.27
C PHE A 478 -19.05 11.22 -3.04
N ALA A 479 -18.72 10.22 -3.87
CA ALA A 479 -19.70 9.59 -4.74
C ALA A 479 -19.55 8.06 -4.79
N PHE A 480 -20.69 7.36 -4.88
CA PHE A 480 -20.75 5.94 -5.17
C PHE A 480 -19.91 5.06 -4.22
N SER A 481 -20.05 5.27 -2.91
CA SER A 481 -19.57 4.30 -1.92
C SER A 481 -20.66 3.27 -1.66
N ASP A 482 -20.30 1.99 -1.56
CA ASP A 482 -21.28 0.90 -1.54
C ASP A 482 -22.06 0.84 -0.22
N THR A 483 -21.39 0.98 0.93
CA THR A 483 -22.07 0.80 2.23
C THR A 483 -22.43 2.09 2.93
N HIS A 484 -21.49 3.01 3.04
CA HIS A 484 -21.68 4.31 3.71
C HIS A 484 -20.90 5.39 2.97
N GLN A 485 -21.37 6.62 3.01
CA GLN A 485 -20.67 7.75 2.39
C GLN A 485 -19.70 8.41 3.38
N ILE A 486 -20.13 8.52 4.65
CA ILE A 486 -19.38 9.11 5.78
C ILE A 486 -19.41 8.12 6.94
N ARG A 487 -18.24 7.77 7.49
CA ARG A 487 -18.16 6.83 8.61
C ARG A 487 -17.37 7.40 9.77
N LEU A 488 -17.82 7.12 11.00
CA LEU A 488 -17.10 7.34 12.25
C LEU A 488 -17.18 6.05 13.08
N SER A 489 -16.08 5.39 13.36
CA SER A 489 -16.13 4.06 13.99
C SER A 489 -15.86 4.05 15.49
N ARG A 490 -15.14 5.02 16.04
CA ARG A 490 -14.91 5.14 17.48
C ARG A 490 -15.17 6.58 17.94
N ILE A 491 -15.95 6.72 19.01
CA ILE A 491 -16.33 8.01 19.58
C ILE A 491 -15.42 8.31 20.78
N GLU A 492 -14.78 9.46 20.75
CA GLU A 492 -13.97 10.01 21.84
C GLU A 492 -14.65 11.25 22.44
N ASP A 493 -14.33 11.58 23.69
CA ASP A 493 -14.87 12.77 24.36
C ASP A 493 -14.13 14.04 23.96
N ARG A 494 -14.12 14.32 22.65
CA ARG A 494 -13.55 15.55 22.05
C ARG A 494 -14.17 15.82 20.68
N PRO A 495 -14.11 17.07 20.18
CA PRO A 495 -14.59 17.38 18.83
C PRO A 495 -13.88 16.52 17.79
N ALA A 496 -14.64 15.75 17.01
CA ALA A 496 -14.09 14.82 16.03
C ALA A 496 -13.71 15.54 14.74
N PHE A 497 -14.70 15.99 13.97
CA PHE A 497 -14.47 16.70 12.72
C PHE A 497 -15.62 17.66 12.36
N THR A 498 -15.29 18.60 11.47
CA THR A 498 -16.26 19.42 10.73
C THR A 498 -16.30 18.92 9.29
N PHE A 499 -17.52 18.60 8.82
CA PHE A 499 -17.79 18.18 7.44
C PHE A 499 -18.72 19.22 6.80
N GLU A 500 -18.16 20.08 5.92
CA GLU A 500 -18.89 21.22 5.40
C GLU A 500 -18.65 21.49 3.91
N LYS A 501 -19.69 22.00 3.26
CA LYS A 501 -19.63 22.37 1.83
C LYS A 501 -19.17 21.20 0.95
N ASN A 502 -19.54 19.97 1.29
CA ASN A 502 -19.26 18.79 0.49
C ASN A 502 -20.51 18.40 -0.31
N ILE A 503 -20.29 17.65 -1.37
CA ILE A 503 -21.34 16.97 -2.12
C ILE A 503 -21.23 15.48 -1.83
N VAL A 504 -22.34 14.87 -1.38
CA VAL A 504 -22.49 13.43 -1.15
C VAL A 504 -23.51 12.93 -2.16
N TYR A 505 -23.06 12.11 -3.13
CA TYR A 505 -23.84 11.63 -4.25
C TYR A 505 -23.75 10.10 -4.35
N TYR A 506 -24.87 9.38 -4.25
CA TYR A 506 -24.83 7.92 -4.17
C TYR A 506 -26.10 7.28 -4.77
N SER A 507 -26.05 6.01 -5.05
CA SER A 507 -27.17 5.18 -5.51
C SER A 507 -27.61 4.19 -4.43
N GLU A 508 -26.68 3.66 -3.66
CA GLU A 508 -26.91 2.65 -2.64
C GLU A 508 -26.15 2.97 -1.34
N GLY A 509 -26.38 2.17 -0.31
CA GLY A 509 -25.77 2.39 1.01
C GLY A 509 -26.45 3.49 1.80
N LYS A 510 -25.74 4.03 2.79
CA LYS A 510 -26.23 5.02 3.75
C LYS A 510 -25.34 6.27 3.76
N VAL A 511 -25.93 7.44 4.07
CA VAL A 511 -25.11 8.64 4.27
C VAL A 511 -24.15 8.48 5.43
N LEU A 512 -24.63 7.95 6.56
CA LEU A 512 -23.86 7.84 7.80
C LEU A 512 -23.64 6.40 8.21
N GLY A 513 -22.41 6.05 8.60
CA GLY A 513 -22.04 4.79 9.24
C GLY A 513 -21.47 5.01 10.62
N ALA A 514 -22.08 4.43 11.66
CA ALA A 514 -21.59 4.49 13.03
C ALA A 514 -20.85 3.20 13.44
N GLY A 515 -19.99 3.33 14.44
CA GLY A 515 -18.96 2.39 14.79
C GLY A 515 -19.30 1.11 15.53
N TYR A 516 -18.25 0.46 16.01
CA TYR A 516 -18.25 -0.93 16.50
C TYR A 516 -19.12 -1.18 17.73
N ALA A 517 -19.14 -0.30 18.71
CA ALA A 517 -19.74 -0.60 20.00
C ALA A 517 -21.10 0.06 20.26
N ASN A 518 -21.36 1.24 19.72
CA ASN A 518 -22.48 2.03 20.20
C ASN A 518 -23.58 2.31 19.17
N LYS A 519 -23.41 1.92 17.90
CA LYS A 519 -24.37 2.20 16.79
C LYS A 519 -24.96 3.65 16.80
N LYS A 520 -24.37 4.53 17.62
CA LYS A 520 -24.82 5.90 17.84
C LYS A 520 -23.96 6.86 17.03
N TRP A 521 -24.61 7.76 16.31
CA TRP A 521 -23.92 8.86 15.66
C TRP A 521 -23.74 10.02 16.66
N PRO A 522 -22.49 10.49 16.94
CA PRO A 522 -22.25 11.49 17.98
C PRO A 522 -22.56 12.91 17.49
N THR A 523 -23.80 13.33 17.57
CA THR A 523 -24.24 14.64 17.09
C THR A 523 -23.60 15.81 17.83
N ASP A 524 -23.05 15.60 19.02
CA ASP A 524 -22.33 16.59 19.83
C ASP A 524 -20.81 16.65 19.55
N LYS A 525 -20.24 15.66 18.84
CA LYS A 525 -18.80 15.59 18.54
C LYS A 525 -18.46 15.90 17.09
N VAL A 526 -19.44 15.86 16.21
CA VAL A 526 -19.28 16.16 14.78
C VAL A 526 -20.11 17.38 14.41
N THR A 527 -19.68 18.07 13.37
CA THR A 527 -20.46 19.18 12.77
C THR A 527 -20.63 18.93 11.28
N LEU A 528 -21.85 18.65 10.84
CA LEU A 528 -22.21 18.54 9.43
C LEU A 528 -23.06 19.74 9.03
N ARG A 529 -22.57 20.58 8.11
CA ARG A 529 -23.28 21.81 7.69
C ARG A 529 -22.97 22.19 6.25
N ASN A 530 -23.92 22.89 5.63
CA ASN A 530 -23.74 23.44 4.27
C ASN A 530 -23.33 22.37 3.24
N ASN A 531 -23.86 21.14 3.34
CA ASN A 531 -23.57 20.05 2.40
C ASN A 531 -24.74 19.85 1.44
N VAL A 532 -24.47 19.23 0.30
CA VAL A 532 -25.51 18.72 -0.59
C VAL A 532 -25.50 17.20 -0.53
N TYR A 533 -26.68 16.62 -0.30
CA TYR A 533 -26.90 15.18 -0.27
C TYR A 533 -27.85 14.78 -1.39
N TRP A 534 -27.52 13.73 -2.14
CA TRP A 534 -28.36 13.22 -3.20
C TRP A 534 -28.22 11.71 -3.37
N CYS A 535 -29.37 11.01 -3.28
CA CYS A 535 -29.48 9.60 -3.62
C CYS A 535 -30.21 9.50 -4.95
N THR A 536 -29.67 8.72 -5.92
CA THR A 536 -30.31 8.57 -7.24
C THR A 536 -31.47 7.59 -7.22
N ASP A 537 -31.43 6.61 -6.33
CA ASP A 537 -32.32 5.46 -6.36
C ASP A 537 -33.30 5.41 -5.16
N GLY A 538 -33.36 6.48 -4.36
CA GLY A 538 -34.24 6.54 -3.21
C GLY A 538 -34.20 7.85 -2.42
N PRO A 539 -34.87 7.91 -1.28
CA PRO A 539 -34.80 9.06 -0.40
C PRO A 539 -33.44 9.11 0.32
N VAL A 540 -32.96 10.32 0.56
CA VAL A 540 -31.79 10.53 1.43
C VAL A 540 -32.22 10.28 2.87
N SER A 541 -31.52 9.35 3.55
CA SER A 541 -31.76 9.05 4.94
C SER A 541 -30.47 9.11 5.76
N PHE A 542 -30.61 9.44 7.05
CA PHE A 542 -29.52 9.56 8.00
C PHE A 542 -29.74 8.57 9.15
N THR A 543 -28.86 7.62 9.31
CA THR A 543 -28.99 6.63 10.39
C THR A 543 -28.41 7.22 11.68
N VAL A 544 -29.26 7.46 12.65
CA VAL A 544 -28.90 7.98 13.98
C VAL A 544 -29.49 7.05 15.04
N ASP A 545 -28.64 6.59 15.95
CA ASP A 545 -29.02 5.68 17.04
C ASP A 545 -29.67 4.37 16.55
N GLY A 546 -29.30 3.94 15.34
CA GLY A 546 -29.85 2.75 14.70
C GLY A 546 -31.16 2.95 13.94
N GLU A 547 -31.71 4.16 13.94
CA GLU A 547 -32.93 4.54 13.24
C GLU A 547 -32.62 5.39 12.01
N ASP A 548 -33.30 5.11 10.91
CA ASP A 548 -33.19 5.91 9.70
C ASP A 548 -34.14 7.12 9.81
N ARG A 549 -33.57 8.32 9.70
CA ARG A 549 -34.25 9.58 9.76
C ARG A 549 -34.26 10.29 8.42
N ASN A 550 -35.36 10.96 8.09
CA ASN A 550 -35.37 11.86 6.94
C ASN A 550 -34.54 13.13 7.24
N PHE A 551 -34.42 14.00 6.26
CA PHE A 551 -33.56 15.19 6.38
C PHE A 551 -34.09 16.19 7.44
N GLN A 552 -35.39 16.35 7.59
CA GLN A 552 -36.01 17.24 8.60
C GLN A 552 -35.73 16.74 10.02
N ASP A 553 -35.98 15.44 10.27
CA ASP A 553 -35.71 14.82 11.58
C ASP A 553 -34.18 14.84 11.89
N TRP A 554 -33.34 14.72 10.88
CA TRP A 554 -31.90 14.91 11.02
C TRP A 554 -31.54 16.33 11.47
N GLN A 555 -32.19 17.35 10.91
CA GLN A 555 -31.95 18.75 11.28
C GLN A 555 -32.38 19.05 12.75
N GLU A 556 -33.38 18.37 13.28
CA GLU A 556 -33.78 18.47 14.67
C GLU A 556 -32.72 18.03 15.68
N THR A 557 -31.74 17.22 15.23
CA THR A 557 -30.54 16.85 16.02
C THR A 557 -29.51 17.99 16.13
N GLY A 558 -29.76 19.14 15.51
CA GLY A 558 -28.83 20.28 15.43
C GLY A 558 -27.80 20.17 14.28
N GLN A 559 -27.87 19.10 13.51
CA GLN A 559 -26.98 18.88 12.35
C GLN A 559 -27.63 19.38 11.05
N GLY A 560 -26.88 19.33 9.93
CA GLY A 560 -27.38 19.67 8.61
C GLY A 560 -27.74 21.17 8.40
N LYS A 561 -27.33 22.07 9.29
CA LYS A 561 -27.60 23.52 9.13
C LYS A 561 -27.05 24.02 7.78
N GLY A 562 -27.92 24.67 7.00
CA GLY A 562 -27.58 25.19 5.67
C GLY A 562 -27.31 24.13 4.60
N SER A 563 -27.55 22.85 4.90
CA SER A 563 -27.42 21.76 3.92
C SER A 563 -28.68 21.59 3.09
N LEU A 564 -28.57 20.94 1.95
CA LEU A 564 -29.66 20.68 1.01
C LEU A 564 -29.74 19.19 0.66
N VAL A 565 -30.95 18.70 0.46
CA VAL A 565 -31.20 17.44 -0.27
C VAL A 565 -31.67 17.84 -1.66
N ALA A 566 -30.76 17.81 -2.63
CA ALA A 566 -31.02 18.24 -4.00
C ALA A 566 -30.02 17.61 -4.98
N ASP A 567 -30.46 17.36 -6.21
CA ASP A 567 -29.55 16.93 -7.30
C ASP A 567 -28.46 18.00 -7.53
N PRO A 568 -27.18 17.67 -7.33
CA PRO A 568 -26.07 18.60 -7.55
C PRO A 568 -25.88 19.00 -9.02
N LYS A 569 -26.59 18.36 -9.95
CA LYS A 569 -26.55 18.60 -11.41
C LYS A 569 -25.16 18.43 -11.99
N PHE A 570 -24.56 17.27 -11.75
CA PHE A 570 -23.34 16.87 -12.41
C PHE A 570 -23.54 16.71 -13.94
N ALA A 571 -22.48 16.90 -14.73
CA ALA A 571 -22.54 16.82 -16.19
C ALA A 571 -22.86 15.40 -16.68
N ALA A 572 -22.17 14.38 -16.16
CA ALA A 572 -22.39 12.97 -16.46
C ALA A 572 -21.84 12.08 -15.33
N PRO A 573 -22.53 11.98 -14.18
CA PRO A 573 -22.00 11.30 -13.00
C PRO A 573 -21.79 9.79 -13.22
N GLN A 574 -22.61 9.14 -14.04
CA GLN A 574 -22.43 7.73 -14.39
C GLN A 574 -21.14 7.45 -15.19
N ALA A 575 -20.64 8.45 -15.91
CA ALA A 575 -19.34 8.43 -16.58
C ALA A 575 -18.23 9.07 -15.70
N ARG A 576 -18.47 9.19 -14.38
CA ARG A 576 -17.53 9.80 -13.40
C ARG A 576 -17.15 11.24 -13.72
N ASN A 577 -17.95 11.95 -14.53
CA ASN A 577 -17.78 13.38 -14.79
C ASN A 577 -18.61 14.20 -13.77
N PHE A 578 -17.96 14.58 -12.70
CA PHE A 578 -18.55 15.36 -11.60
C PHE A 578 -18.45 16.88 -11.79
N ARG A 579 -18.26 17.34 -13.02
CA ARG A 579 -18.31 18.78 -13.32
C ARG A 579 -19.74 19.31 -13.09
N LEU A 580 -19.88 20.35 -12.26
CA LEU A 580 -21.16 20.97 -11.95
C LEU A 580 -21.65 21.85 -13.12
N ARG A 581 -22.96 21.78 -13.42
CA ARG A 581 -23.62 22.77 -14.28
C ARG A 581 -23.74 24.11 -13.57
N ASN A 582 -23.92 25.21 -14.31
CA ASN A 582 -23.93 26.58 -13.74
C ASN A 582 -25.11 26.81 -12.77
N ASN A 583 -26.20 26.09 -12.91
CA ASN A 583 -27.39 26.15 -12.06
C ASN A 583 -27.41 25.06 -10.96
N SER A 584 -26.24 24.59 -10.54
CA SER A 584 -26.14 23.60 -9.46
C SER A 584 -26.50 24.23 -8.10
N PRO A 585 -27.36 23.59 -7.30
CA PRO A 585 -27.68 24.04 -5.94
C PRO A 585 -26.49 23.94 -4.98
N ALA A 586 -25.41 23.25 -5.37
CA ALA A 586 -24.19 23.19 -4.56
C ALA A 586 -23.56 24.57 -4.32
N PHE A 587 -23.79 25.53 -5.23
CA PHE A 587 -23.28 26.90 -5.04
C PHE A 587 -24.03 27.65 -3.92
N ASP A 588 -25.29 27.32 -3.68
CA ASP A 588 -26.11 27.95 -2.64
C ASP A 588 -25.61 27.59 -1.23
N VAL A 589 -24.98 26.42 -1.05
CA VAL A 589 -24.33 26.02 0.20
C VAL A 589 -22.87 26.50 0.30
N GLY A 590 -22.39 27.25 -0.69
CA GLY A 590 -21.03 27.79 -0.74
C GLY A 590 -19.97 26.80 -1.23
N PHE A 591 -20.37 25.72 -1.92
CA PHE A 591 -19.44 24.83 -2.61
C PHE A 591 -18.75 25.58 -3.74
N LYS A 592 -17.44 25.38 -3.89
CA LYS A 592 -16.64 25.94 -4.97
C LYS A 592 -16.31 24.87 -6.00
N ARG A 593 -16.31 25.21 -7.28
CA ARG A 593 -15.90 24.27 -8.33
C ARG A 593 -14.54 23.68 -8.04
N ILE A 594 -14.44 22.37 -8.15
CA ILE A 594 -13.15 21.67 -8.09
C ILE A 594 -12.61 21.59 -9.52
N THR A 595 -11.37 22.02 -9.69
CA THR A 595 -10.58 21.76 -10.89
C THR A 595 -9.44 20.85 -10.45
N LEU A 596 -9.44 19.64 -10.96
CA LEU A 596 -8.37 18.68 -10.69
C LEU A 596 -7.21 18.95 -11.65
N ASP A 597 -6.00 18.98 -11.10
CA ASP A 597 -4.72 19.04 -11.84
C ASP A 597 -3.93 17.75 -11.55
N VAL A 598 -4.59 16.62 -11.80
CA VAL A 598 -4.02 15.29 -11.55
C VAL A 598 -3.41 14.73 -12.82
N PRO A 599 -2.35 13.92 -12.74
CA PRO A 599 -1.77 13.29 -13.91
C PRO A 599 -2.78 12.32 -14.56
N ALA A 600 -2.81 12.33 -15.88
CA ALA A 600 -3.32 11.22 -16.66
C ALA A 600 -2.33 10.04 -16.55
N ALA A 601 -2.79 8.83 -16.87
CA ALA A 601 -1.86 7.71 -17.04
C ALA A 601 -0.78 8.13 -18.07
N PRO A 602 0.51 7.90 -17.79
CA PRO A 602 1.56 8.25 -18.75
C PRO A 602 1.42 7.44 -20.05
N ASP A 603 1.64 8.08 -21.19
CA ASP A 603 1.59 7.44 -22.53
C ASP A 603 2.75 6.41 -22.76
N TRP A 604 3.58 6.14 -21.74
CA TRP A 604 4.72 5.22 -21.85
C TRP A 604 4.48 3.86 -21.16
N ALA A 605 3.22 3.52 -20.93
CA ALA A 605 2.78 2.21 -20.45
C ALA A 605 2.70 1.14 -21.56
N ASP A 606 3.38 1.31 -22.70
CA ASP A 606 3.50 0.32 -23.78
C ASP A 606 4.94 -0.24 -23.88
#